data_68851644b1a92993aceebaaf4440cd20
#
_entry.id   68851644b1a92993aceebaaf4440cd20
#
_cell.length_a   1.000
_cell.length_b   1.000
_cell.length_c   1.000
_cell.angle_alpha   90.00
_cell.angle_beta   90.00
_cell.angle_gamma   90.00
#
_symmetry.space_group_name_H-M   'P 1'
#
loop_
_entity.id
_entity.type
_entity.pdbx_description
1 polymer ?
#
loop_
_entity_poly.entity_id
_entity_poly.type
_entity_poly.pdbx_seq_one_letter_code
_entity_poly.pdbx_strand_id
1 'polypeptide(L)'
;RQEDVDWKEFLADRPYRPFNTALYSAWYGYYDFSHGPIPNLGAHFIDMVHYITGVGFPESCVCLGGTFTWDDEYKFTAPDCIQATWVYPEGFLVSSSNNLGNGAGSVRNFYGDKGTLKMSNWNTPTYSNEGAPRGDGLIEGEHKVELIECPDHFLDWLQCIRNNRIPVASIDAGYQHAVAVLMAMK
;
A
#
# COMPACT_ATOMS: atom_id res chain seq x y z
N ARG A 1 23.32 -20.96 4.38
CA ARG A 1 24.76 -20.87 4.10
C ARG A 1 24.95 -20.46 2.64
N GLN A 2 26.10 -19.89 2.29
CA GLN A 2 26.36 -19.42 0.92
C GLN A 2 26.25 -20.55 -0.12
N GLU A 3 26.70 -21.73 0.22
CA GLU A 3 26.64 -22.91 -0.66
C GLU A 3 25.22 -23.43 -0.95
N ASP A 4 24.24 -23.00 -0.15
CA ASP A 4 22.84 -23.40 -0.29
C ASP A 4 22.04 -22.40 -1.18
N VAL A 5 22.68 -21.33 -1.65
CA VAL A 5 22.01 -20.23 -2.38
C VAL A 5 22.72 -19.98 -3.70
N ASP A 6 21.97 -19.98 -4.80
CA ASP A 6 22.48 -19.41 -6.04
C ASP A 6 22.50 -17.88 -5.94
N TRP A 7 23.63 -17.37 -5.44
CA TRP A 7 23.78 -15.95 -5.16
C TRP A 7 23.73 -15.08 -6.42
N LYS A 8 24.21 -15.62 -7.54
CA LYS A 8 24.17 -14.91 -8.82
C LYS A 8 22.73 -14.76 -9.32
N GLU A 9 21.94 -15.82 -9.26
CA GLU A 9 20.53 -15.77 -9.63
C GLU A 9 19.73 -14.89 -8.68
N PHE A 10 20.05 -14.90 -7.37
CA PHE A 10 19.40 -13.99 -6.41
C PHE A 10 19.68 -12.52 -6.71
N LEU A 11 20.89 -12.17 -7.12
CA LEU A 11 21.23 -10.79 -7.52
C LEU A 11 20.57 -10.39 -8.84
N ALA A 12 20.28 -11.35 -9.72
CA ALA A 12 19.72 -11.12 -11.05
C ALA A 12 20.57 -10.10 -11.85
N ASP A 13 19.98 -9.02 -12.31
CA ASP A 13 20.61 -7.93 -13.08
C ASP A 13 21.27 -6.85 -12.21
N ARG A 14 21.24 -7.00 -10.87
CA ARG A 14 21.86 -6.02 -9.95
C ARG A 14 23.37 -6.12 -9.95
N PRO A 15 24.08 -5.04 -9.65
CA PRO A 15 25.53 -5.07 -9.53
C PRO A 15 26.00 -6.17 -8.58
N TYR A 16 27.03 -6.91 -9.01
CA TYR A 16 27.59 -7.96 -8.15
C TYR A 16 28.10 -7.37 -6.83
N ARG A 17 27.77 -8.08 -5.76
CA ARG A 17 28.30 -7.85 -4.40
C ARG A 17 28.55 -9.19 -3.72
N PRO A 18 29.50 -9.27 -2.77
CA PRO A 18 29.75 -10.48 -2.00
C PRO A 18 28.49 -10.99 -1.31
N PHE A 19 28.42 -12.29 -1.09
CA PHE A 19 27.32 -12.88 -0.34
C PHE A 19 27.16 -12.23 1.03
N ASN A 20 25.94 -11.88 1.36
CA ASN A 20 25.57 -11.27 2.63
C ASN A 20 24.28 -11.89 3.11
N THR A 21 24.32 -12.53 4.29
CA THR A 21 23.17 -13.20 4.88
C THR A 21 22.03 -12.22 5.21
N ALA A 22 22.36 -11.02 5.66
CA ALA A 22 21.37 -9.98 5.95
C ALA A 22 20.65 -9.53 4.67
N LEU A 23 21.40 -9.30 3.60
CA LEU A 23 20.79 -8.97 2.30
C LEU A 23 19.88 -10.10 1.79
N TYR A 24 20.28 -11.35 1.96
CA TYR A 24 19.46 -12.48 1.54
C TYR A 24 18.17 -12.63 2.36
N SER A 25 18.27 -12.57 3.69
CA SER A 25 17.13 -12.79 4.59
C SER A 25 16.29 -11.53 4.85
N ALA A 26 16.91 -10.36 4.79
CA ALA A 26 16.28 -9.06 5.03
C ALA A 26 16.33 -8.15 3.79
N TRP A 27 16.19 -8.71 2.59
CA TRP A 27 16.20 -7.99 1.31
C TRP A 27 15.26 -6.78 1.29
N TYR A 28 14.21 -6.80 2.06
CA TYR A 28 13.24 -5.73 2.21
C TYR A 28 13.86 -4.39 2.65
N GLY A 29 14.93 -4.43 3.45
CA GLY A 29 15.64 -3.25 3.92
C GLY A 29 16.55 -2.58 2.88
N TYR A 30 16.70 -3.18 1.70
CA TYR A 30 17.60 -2.65 0.67
C TYR A 30 16.81 -2.10 -0.51
N TYR A 31 17.05 -0.84 -0.82
CA TYR A 31 16.27 -0.08 -1.81
C TYR A 31 16.24 -0.73 -3.19
N ASP A 32 17.33 -1.30 -3.64
CA ASP A 32 17.44 -1.98 -4.94
C ASP A 32 16.73 -3.35 -5.01
N PHE A 33 16.19 -3.84 -3.88
CA PHE A 33 15.39 -5.07 -3.85
C PHE A 33 13.90 -4.82 -3.59
N SER A 34 13.57 -3.84 -2.75
CA SER A 34 12.18 -3.63 -2.32
C SER A 34 11.65 -2.22 -2.58
N HIS A 35 12.54 -1.26 -2.80
CA HIS A 35 12.24 0.18 -2.88
C HIS A 35 11.58 0.77 -1.62
N GLY A 36 11.46 0.00 -0.54
CA GLY A 36 10.96 0.45 0.76
C GLY A 36 9.46 0.28 1.00
N PRO A 37 8.91 0.93 2.05
CA PRO A 37 7.56 0.66 2.53
C PRO A 37 6.45 1.06 1.57
N ILE A 38 6.60 2.17 0.83
CA ILE A 38 5.54 2.67 -0.05
C ILE A 38 5.25 1.69 -1.19
N PRO A 39 6.23 1.22 -1.99
CA PRO A 39 5.94 0.25 -3.04
C PRO A 39 5.48 -1.09 -2.52
N ASN A 40 5.89 -1.47 -1.33
CA ASN A 40 5.55 -2.76 -0.76
C ASN A 40 4.18 -2.74 -0.07
N LEU A 41 4.09 -2.09 1.09
CA LEU A 41 2.84 -2.02 1.87
C LEU A 41 1.89 -0.94 1.35
N GLY A 42 2.42 0.20 0.93
CA GLY A 42 1.63 1.32 0.45
C GLY A 42 0.83 1.00 -0.80
N ALA A 43 1.34 0.11 -1.67
CA ALA A 43 0.61 -0.34 -2.86
C ALA A 43 -0.79 -0.89 -2.51
N HIS A 44 -0.88 -1.72 -1.47
CA HIS A 44 -2.17 -2.27 -1.01
C HIS A 44 -3.13 -1.19 -0.51
N PHE A 45 -2.61 -0.15 0.14
CA PHE A 45 -3.44 0.93 0.69
C PHE A 45 -3.89 1.90 -0.39
N ILE A 46 -3.06 2.20 -1.36
CA ILE A 46 -3.43 3.03 -2.51
C ILE A 46 -4.45 2.30 -3.38
N ASP A 47 -4.27 1.00 -3.62
CA ASP A 47 -5.26 0.18 -4.33
C ASP A 47 -6.62 0.20 -3.62
N MET A 48 -6.64 0.06 -2.30
CA MET A 48 -7.85 0.19 -1.49
C MET A 48 -8.51 1.56 -1.64
N VAL A 49 -7.73 2.64 -1.69
CA VAL A 49 -8.26 4.00 -1.94
C VAL A 49 -8.93 4.05 -3.30
N HIS A 50 -8.25 3.59 -4.34
CA HIS A 50 -8.82 3.56 -5.71
C HIS A 50 -10.08 2.70 -5.79
N TYR A 51 -10.08 1.54 -5.14
CA TYR A 51 -11.23 0.65 -5.11
C TYR A 51 -12.46 1.28 -4.43
N ILE A 52 -12.26 1.93 -3.28
CA ILE A 52 -13.37 2.54 -2.51
C ILE A 52 -13.88 3.82 -3.17
N THR A 53 -12.99 4.64 -3.70
CA THR A 53 -13.36 5.96 -4.25
C THR A 53 -13.68 5.93 -5.75
N GLY A 54 -13.25 4.89 -6.45
CA GLY A 54 -13.43 4.78 -7.89
C GLY A 54 -12.57 5.75 -8.72
N VAL A 55 -11.58 6.40 -8.10
CA VAL A 55 -10.70 7.37 -8.78
C VAL A 55 -9.56 6.68 -9.53
N GLY A 56 -8.92 7.45 -10.41
CA GLY A 56 -7.78 6.99 -11.21
C GLY A 56 -6.43 7.44 -10.64
N PHE A 57 -5.77 8.37 -11.32
CA PHE A 57 -4.42 8.78 -11.01
C PHE A 57 -4.39 10.04 -10.14
N PRO A 58 -3.48 10.13 -9.17
CA PRO A 58 -3.23 11.38 -8.46
C PRO A 58 -2.61 12.43 -9.42
N GLU A 59 -2.90 13.71 -9.16
CA GLU A 59 -2.35 14.84 -9.90
C GLU A 59 -0.91 15.16 -9.48
N SER A 60 -0.64 15.08 -8.18
CA SER A 60 0.67 15.37 -7.61
C SER A 60 0.92 14.55 -6.33
N CYS A 61 2.21 14.48 -5.94
CA CYS A 61 2.64 13.82 -4.73
C CYS A 61 3.81 14.57 -4.08
N VAL A 62 3.80 14.63 -2.77
CA VAL A 62 4.94 15.06 -1.95
C VAL A 62 5.30 13.91 -1.02
N CYS A 63 6.59 13.57 -0.97
CA CYS A 63 7.09 12.50 -0.13
C CYS A 63 8.38 12.91 0.57
N LEU A 64 8.47 12.58 1.85
CA LEU A 64 9.66 12.75 2.68
C LEU A 64 9.91 11.47 3.46
N GLY A 65 11.16 11.09 3.59
CA GLY A 65 11.52 9.90 4.36
C GLY A 65 13.03 9.74 4.53
N GLY A 66 13.39 8.73 5.29
CA GLY A 66 14.77 8.38 5.55
C GLY A 66 14.89 7.15 6.44
N THR A 67 16.12 6.75 6.69
CA THR A 67 16.47 5.67 7.61
C THR A 67 16.87 6.30 8.93
N PHE A 68 15.99 6.25 9.92
CA PHE A 68 16.16 6.92 11.20
C PHE A 68 16.24 5.94 12.39
N THR A 69 15.62 4.79 12.27
CA THR A 69 15.55 3.77 13.32
C THR A 69 16.51 2.62 13.07
N TRP A 70 16.65 2.22 11.79
CA TRP A 70 17.44 1.06 11.39
C TRP A 70 18.88 1.42 10.97
N ASP A 71 19.51 2.30 11.71
CA ASP A 71 20.94 2.61 11.54
C ASP A 71 21.78 1.61 12.34
N ASP A 72 21.78 0.36 11.90
CA ASP A 72 22.42 -0.76 12.53
C ASP A 72 23.52 -1.41 11.62
N GLU A 73 23.98 -2.58 12.05
CA GLU A 73 25.01 -3.35 11.34
C GLU A 73 24.58 -3.80 9.94
N TYR A 74 23.29 -3.90 9.65
CA TYR A 74 22.76 -4.33 8.36
C TYR A 74 22.89 -3.27 7.26
N LYS A 75 23.07 -1.99 7.62
CA LYS A 75 23.24 -0.88 6.68
C LYS A 75 22.12 -0.84 5.64
N PHE A 76 20.88 -0.89 6.10
CA PHE A 76 19.71 -0.78 5.24
C PHE A 76 19.72 0.54 4.46
N THR A 77 19.28 0.47 3.20
CA THR A 77 19.27 1.62 2.28
C THR A 77 17.85 2.07 1.94
N ALA A 78 16.83 1.23 2.20
CA ALA A 78 15.44 1.63 2.09
C ALA A 78 15.05 2.47 3.33
N PRO A 79 14.19 3.49 3.16
CA PRO A 79 13.71 4.27 4.29
C PRO A 79 12.87 3.41 5.23
N ASP A 80 13.07 3.58 6.54
CA ASP A 80 12.25 2.94 7.57
C ASP A 80 11.12 3.85 8.06
N CYS A 81 11.25 5.14 7.82
CA CYS A 81 10.23 6.14 8.12
C CYS A 81 9.98 7.00 6.88
N ILE A 82 8.72 7.05 6.44
CA ILE A 82 8.34 7.76 5.24
C ILE A 82 6.92 8.31 5.36
N GLN A 83 6.73 9.53 4.86
CA GLN A 83 5.43 10.18 4.78
C GLN A 83 5.20 10.66 3.35
N ALA A 84 4.04 10.33 2.81
CA ALA A 84 3.65 10.74 1.48
C ALA A 84 2.23 11.30 1.48
N THR A 85 2.00 12.31 0.66
CA THR A 85 0.67 12.88 0.44
C THR A 85 0.44 13.05 -1.05
N TRP A 86 -0.66 12.48 -1.53
CA TRP A 86 -1.12 12.59 -2.92
C TRP A 86 -2.32 13.52 -3.00
N VAL A 87 -2.35 14.36 -4.03
CA VAL A 87 -3.50 15.18 -4.40
C VAL A 87 -4.24 14.50 -5.54
N TYR A 88 -5.54 14.33 -5.39
CA TYR A 88 -6.39 13.76 -6.43
C TYR A 88 -7.23 14.87 -7.10
N PRO A 89 -7.40 14.82 -8.44
CA PRO A 89 -8.15 15.85 -9.18
C PRO A 89 -9.63 15.89 -8.76
N GLU A 90 -10.15 14.84 -8.15
CA GLU A 90 -11.51 14.78 -7.60
C GLU A 90 -11.68 15.62 -6.32
N GLY A 91 -10.64 16.26 -5.82
CA GLY A 91 -10.71 17.24 -4.73
C GLY A 91 -10.51 16.66 -3.33
N PHE A 92 -9.65 15.65 -3.18
CA PHE A 92 -9.25 15.14 -1.88
C PHE A 92 -7.75 14.79 -1.80
N LEU A 93 -7.27 14.58 -0.58
CA LEU A 93 -5.90 14.17 -0.29
C LEU A 93 -5.86 12.76 0.27
N VAL A 94 -4.83 12.01 -0.11
CA VAL A 94 -4.45 10.77 0.56
C VAL A 94 -3.13 10.98 1.26
N SER A 95 -3.09 10.75 2.56
CA SER A 95 -1.86 10.83 3.36
C SER A 95 -1.49 9.46 3.91
N SER A 96 -0.24 9.08 3.74
CA SER A 96 0.33 7.83 4.26
C SER A 96 1.53 8.15 5.15
N SER A 97 1.54 7.59 6.35
CA SER A 97 2.66 7.66 7.27
C SER A 97 3.08 6.25 7.63
N ASN A 98 4.31 5.89 7.32
CA ASN A 98 4.88 4.59 7.62
C ASN A 98 6.08 4.78 8.54
N ASN A 99 6.11 4.04 9.64
CA ASN A 99 7.25 3.96 10.54
C ASN A 99 7.47 2.49 10.92
N LEU A 100 8.43 1.85 10.29
CA LEU A 100 8.73 0.43 10.51
C LEU A 100 9.46 0.18 11.84
N GLY A 101 9.94 1.22 12.49
CA GLY A 101 10.54 1.16 13.83
C GLY A 101 9.52 1.11 14.97
N ASN A 102 8.21 1.15 14.69
CA ASN A 102 7.16 1.17 15.71
C ASN A 102 6.07 0.14 15.40
N GLY A 103 5.73 -0.69 16.38
CA GLY A 103 4.77 -1.78 16.27
C GLY A 103 3.32 -1.41 16.68
N ALA A 104 2.94 -0.14 16.76
CA ALA A 104 1.61 0.30 17.20
C ALA A 104 0.46 -0.13 16.25
N GLY A 105 0.78 -0.68 15.09
CA GLY A 105 -0.19 -1.14 14.09
C GLY A 105 -0.57 -0.05 13.09
N SER A 106 -1.62 -0.31 12.32
CA SER A 106 -2.03 0.54 11.20
C SER A 106 -3.43 1.10 11.43
N VAL A 107 -3.60 2.38 11.11
CA VAL A 107 -4.90 3.07 11.09
C VAL A 107 -5.19 3.48 9.66
N ARG A 108 -6.42 3.23 9.19
CA ARG A 108 -6.87 3.56 7.84
C ARG A 108 -8.26 4.12 7.93
N ASN A 109 -8.41 5.42 7.68
CA ASN A 109 -9.67 6.12 7.75
C ASN A 109 -9.92 6.93 6.49
N PHE A 110 -11.20 6.99 6.09
CA PHE A 110 -11.69 7.89 5.05
C PHE A 110 -12.59 8.93 5.73
N TYR A 111 -12.18 10.18 5.64
CA TYR A 111 -12.89 11.30 6.26
C TYR A 111 -13.71 12.04 5.22
N GLY A 112 -15.01 11.95 5.33
CA GLY A 112 -15.96 12.64 4.46
C GLY A 112 -16.75 13.71 5.21
N ASP A 113 -17.48 14.52 4.47
CA ASP A 113 -18.38 15.55 5.00
C ASP A 113 -19.58 14.98 5.77
N LYS A 114 -19.96 13.73 5.52
CA LYS A 114 -21.08 13.04 6.19
C LYS A 114 -20.68 12.07 7.29
N GLY A 115 -19.38 11.83 7.44
CA GLY A 115 -18.87 10.90 8.44
C GLY A 115 -17.53 10.29 8.09
N THR A 116 -17.14 9.29 8.87
CA THR A 116 -15.88 8.60 8.74
C THR A 116 -16.09 7.11 8.47
N LEU A 117 -15.40 6.58 7.47
CA LEU A 117 -15.23 5.15 7.25
C LEU A 117 -13.91 4.71 7.89
N LYS A 118 -13.96 3.75 8.82
CA LYS A 118 -12.81 3.18 9.50
C LYS A 118 -12.51 1.79 9.00
N MET A 119 -11.28 1.59 8.54
CA MET A 119 -10.77 0.30 8.07
C MET A 119 -9.80 -0.27 9.12
N SER A 120 -10.25 -0.43 10.36
CA SER A 120 -9.41 -0.92 11.48
C SER A 120 -8.84 -2.31 11.20
N ASN A 121 -9.59 -3.13 10.51
CA ASN A 121 -9.12 -4.36 9.89
C ASN A 121 -9.83 -4.59 8.55
N TRP A 122 -9.32 -5.53 7.75
CA TRP A 122 -9.87 -5.82 6.42
C TRP A 122 -11.26 -6.46 6.43
N ASN A 123 -11.64 -7.09 7.54
CA ASN A 123 -12.84 -7.93 7.60
C ASN A 123 -14.03 -7.25 8.26
N THR A 124 -13.83 -6.14 8.97
CA THR A 124 -14.89 -5.46 9.71
C THR A 124 -14.78 -3.94 9.62
N PRO A 125 -14.87 -3.36 8.41
CA PRO A 125 -14.91 -1.91 8.28
C PRO A 125 -16.23 -1.38 8.88
N THR A 126 -16.14 -0.18 9.49
CA THR A 126 -17.30 0.51 10.05
C THR A 126 -17.39 1.94 9.54
N TYR A 127 -18.60 2.48 9.50
CA TYR A 127 -18.82 3.89 9.17
C TYR A 127 -19.78 4.53 10.15
N SER A 128 -19.60 5.82 10.41
CA SER A 128 -20.40 6.60 11.36
C SER A 128 -20.36 8.08 11.00
N ASN A 129 -21.14 8.90 11.72
CA ASN A 129 -21.09 10.35 11.59
C ASN A 129 -19.90 11.01 12.33
N GLU A 130 -18.94 10.24 12.80
CA GLU A 130 -17.77 10.77 13.49
C GLU A 130 -17.03 11.81 12.64
N GLY A 131 -16.80 12.98 13.22
CA GLY A 131 -16.10 14.08 12.57
C GLY A 131 -16.91 14.87 11.53
N ALA A 132 -18.15 14.45 11.23
CA ALA A 132 -19.01 15.19 10.32
C ALA A 132 -19.47 16.53 10.93
N PRO A 133 -19.59 17.59 10.12
CA PRO A 133 -20.22 18.81 10.56
C PRO A 133 -21.70 18.55 10.93
N ARG A 134 -22.27 19.37 11.81
CA ARG A 134 -23.68 19.28 12.17
C ARG A 134 -24.56 19.68 10.98
N GLY A 135 -25.57 18.89 10.68
CA GLY A 135 -26.51 19.19 9.57
C GLY A 135 -27.40 17.99 9.22
N ASP A 136 -28.25 18.19 8.22
CA ASP A 136 -29.15 17.16 7.71
C ASP A 136 -28.42 16.09 6.89
N GLY A 137 -28.93 14.86 6.88
CA GLY A 137 -28.40 13.76 6.08
C GLY A 137 -27.15 13.10 6.65
N LEU A 138 -26.86 13.33 7.92
CA LEU A 138 -25.77 12.65 8.62
C LEU A 138 -26.14 11.19 8.90
N ILE A 139 -25.11 10.36 8.95
CA ILE A 139 -25.23 8.95 9.33
C ILE A 139 -25.57 8.88 10.83
N GLU A 140 -26.62 8.17 11.20
CA GLU A 140 -26.98 7.97 12.61
C GLU A 140 -26.31 6.71 13.16
N GLY A 141 -25.47 6.87 14.21
CA GLY A 141 -24.79 5.76 14.88
C GLY A 141 -23.60 5.20 14.11
N GLU A 142 -23.15 4.04 14.53
CA GLU A 142 -22.08 3.28 13.89
C GLU A 142 -22.65 2.05 13.19
N HIS A 143 -22.22 1.82 11.98
CA HIS A 143 -22.66 0.74 11.13
C HIS A 143 -21.45 -0.10 10.67
N LYS A 144 -21.67 -1.40 10.50
CA LYS A 144 -20.72 -2.27 9.82
C LYS A 144 -20.96 -2.21 8.33
N VAL A 145 -19.87 -2.23 7.56
CA VAL A 145 -19.97 -2.41 6.11
C VAL A 145 -20.26 -3.88 5.84
N GLU A 146 -21.29 -4.16 5.07
CA GLU A 146 -21.55 -5.51 4.58
C GLU A 146 -20.53 -5.86 3.50
N LEU A 147 -19.81 -6.94 3.74
CA LEU A 147 -18.80 -7.42 2.78
C LEU A 147 -19.50 -8.20 1.66
N ILE A 148 -19.09 -7.93 0.43
CA ILE A 148 -19.52 -8.69 -0.73
C ILE A 148 -18.65 -9.94 -0.84
N GLU A 149 -19.26 -11.10 -1.00
CA GLU A 149 -18.50 -12.31 -1.32
C GLU A 149 -17.81 -12.15 -2.68
N CYS A 150 -16.49 -12.25 -2.66
CA CYS A 150 -15.69 -12.28 -3.86
C CYS A 150 -15.22 -13.72 -4.12
N PRO A 151 -15.16 -14.17 -5.37
CA PRO A 151 -14.55 -15.45 -5.69
C PRO A 151 -13.09 -15.46 -5.27
N ASP A 152 -12.56 -16.66 -5.02
CA ASP A 152 -11.12 -16.82 -4.83
C ASP A 152 -10.34 -16.17 -5.96
N HIS A 153 -9.28 -15.47 -5.62
CA HIS A 153 -8.55 -14.62 -6.54
C HIS A 153 -7.97 -15.39 -7.76
N PHE A 154 -7.40 -16.56 -7.52
CA PHE A 154 -6.90 -17.42 -8.60
C PHE A 154 -8.04 -18.05 -9.39
N LEU A 155 -9.14 -18.40 -8.73
CA LEU A 155 -10.32 -18.91 -9.42
C LEU A 155 -10.92 -17.87 -10.35
N ASP A 156 -11.05 -16.61 -9.93
CA ASP A 156 -11.52 -15.51 -10.79
C ASP A 156 -10.61 -15.36 -12.01
N TRP A 157 -9.29 -15.34 -11.81
CA TRP A 157 -8.33 -15.25 -12.90
C TRP A 157 -8.48 -16.38 -13.92
N LEU A 158 -8.55 -17.64 -13.45
CA LEU A 158 -8.74 -18.80 -14.33
C LEU A 158 -10.08 -18.76 -15.07
N GLN A 159 -11.15 -18.35 -14.41
CA GLN A 159 -12.46 -18.18 -15.02
C GLN A 159 -12.47 -17.06 -16.05
N CYS A 160 -11.74 -15.98 -15.81
CA CYS A 160 -11.59 -14.88 -16.76
C CYS A 160 -10.88 -15.33 -18.03
N ILE A 161 -9.81 -16.13 -17.91
CA ILE A 161 -9.14 -16.74 -19.07
C ILE A 161 -10.13 -17.60 -19.88
N ARG A 162 -10.89 -18.48 -19.22
CA ARG A 162 -11.85 -19.38 -19.89
C ARG A 162 -12.99 -18.65 -20.58
N ASN A 163 -13.44 -17.54 -20.01
CA ASN A 163 -14.62 -16.80 -20.46
C ASN A 163 -14.27 -15.50 -21.21
N ASN A 164 -13.00 -15.26 -21.47
CA ASN A 164 -12.49 -14.03 -22.10
C ASN A 164 -13.03 -12.77 -21.43
N ARG A 165 -12.96 -12.74 -20.09
CA ARG A 165 -13.36 -11.60 -19.23
C ARG A 165 -12.13 -10.92 -18.65
N ILE A 166 -12.31 -9.69 -18.19
CA ILE A 166 -11.33 -8.97 -17.37
C ILE A 166 -11.50 -9.43 -15.90
N PRO A 167 -10.42 -9.85 -15.22
CA PRO A 167 -10.49 -10.19 -13.78
C PRO A 167 -10.70 -8.96 -12.92
N VAL A 168 -11.19 -9.17 -11.69
CA VAL A 168 -11.32 -8.08 -10.69
C VAL A 168 -9.96 -7.41 -10.46
N ALA A 169 -8.90 -8.18 -10.28
CA ALA A 169 -7.54 -7.66 -10.24
C ALA A 169 -6.98 -7.53 -11.67
N SER A 170 -7.44 -6.52 -12.37
CA SER A 170 -7.01 -6.24 -13.74
C SER A 170 -5.64 -5.57 -13.79
N ILE A 171 -5.01 -5.63 -14.96
CA ILE A 171 -3.76 -4.89 -15.21
C ILE A 171 -3.98 -3.37 -15.09
N ASP A 172 -5.15 -2.87 -15.43
CA ASP A 172 -5.47 -1.44 -15.33
C ASP A 172 -5.51 -0.98 -13.85
N ALA A 173 -6.15 -1.77 -12.98
CA ALA A 173 -6.15 -1.51 -11.54
C ALA A 173 -4.71 -1.54 -10.98
N GLY A 174 -3.94 -2.56 -11.36
CA GLY A 174 -2.53 -2.68 -10.98
C GLY A 174 -1.68 -1.51 -11.46
N TYR A 175 -1.90 -1.05 -12.68
CA TYR A 175 -1.20 0.09 -13.26
C TYR A 175 -1.52 1.41 -12.53
N GLN A 176 -2.79 1.63 -12.20
CA GLN A 176 -3.22 2.86 -11.51
C GLN A 176 -2.52 3.03 -10.17
N HIS A 177 -2.58 2.04 -9.29
CA HIS A 177 -1.93 2.17 -7.99
C HIS A 177 -0.40 2.16 -8.10
N ALA A 178 0.19 1.45 -9.07
CA ALA A 178 1.62 1.46 -9.31
C ALA A 178 2.14 2.85 -9.69
N VAL A 179 1.41 3.60 -10.52
CA VAL A 179 1.76 4.99 -10.86
C VAL A 179 1.76 5.87 -9.61
N ALA A 180 0.71 5.81 -8.78
CA ALA A 180 0.64 6.58 -7.55
C ALA A 180 1.80 6.27 -6.60
N VAL A 181 2.13 4.99 -6.44
CA VAL A 181 3.27 4.53 -5.65
C VAL A 181 4.60 5.07 -6.19
N LEU A 182 4.81 4.98 -7.51
CA LEU A 182 6.03 5.46 -8.16
C LEU A 182 6.20 6.99 -8.06
N MET A 183 5.12 7.75 -8.01
CA MET A 183 5.18 9.20 -7.77
C MET A 183 5.81 9.53 -6.41
N ALA A 184 5.54 8.74 -5.38
CA ALA A 184 6.11 8.93 -4.04
C ALA A 184 7.57 8.48 -3.91
N MET A 185 8.14 7.85 -4.94
CA MET A 185 9.53 7.36 -4.93
C MET A 185 10.50 8.32 -5.65
N LYS A 186 10.02 9.36 -6.26
CA LYS A 186 10.81 10.37 -6.98
C LYS A 186 11.03 11.62 -6.15
#